data_cce357f2e25fa090a8bfbdd2b21eff5e
#
_entry.id   cce357f2e25fa090a8bfbdd2b21eff5e
#
_cell.length_a   1.000
_cell.length_b   1.000
_cell.length_c   1.000
_cell.angle_alpha   90.00
_cell.angle_beta   90.00
_cell.angle_gamma   90.00
#
_symmetry.space_group_name_H-M   'P 1'
#
loop_
_entity.id
_entity.type
_entity.pdbx_description
1 polymer ?
#
loop_
_entity_poly.entity_id
_entity_poly.type
_entity_poly.pdbx_seq_one_letter_code
_entity_poly.pdbx_strand_id
1 'polypeptide(L)'
;MKVKTLNGNLKIIGKNLRKFRKQRKISQPEICRKLDLIGVTMYISDIYEIEYGKKTVKDFEALAFCKVLNISLDDLYSNTEEYYEA
;
A
#
# COMPACT_ATOMS: atom_id res chain seq x y z
N MET A 1 -14.16 6.31 18.57
CA MET A 1 -13.49 7.41 17.84
C MET A 1 -13.66 7.19 16.35
N LYS A 2 -14.02 8.25 15.63
CA LYS A 2 -14.17 8.16 14.18
C LYS A 2 -12.80 8.16 13.50
N VAL A 3 -12.60 7.23 12.57
CA VAL A 3 -11.42 7.23 11.71
C VAL A 3 -11.69 8.14 10.52
N LYS A 4 -10.73 8.99 10.20
CA LYS A 4 -10.84 9.87 9.02
C LYS A 4 -10.75 9.04 7.75
N THR A 5 -11.67 9.28 6.84
CA THR A 5 -11.66 8.63 5.53
C THR A 5 -11.84 9.67 4.44
N LEU A 6 -11.44 9.32 3.22
CA LEU A 6 -11.69 10.14 2.04
C LEU A 6 -12.80 9.45 1.24
N ASN A 7 -14.00 10.03 1.25
CA ASN A 7 -15.18 9.47 0.56
C ASN A 7 -15.40 8.01 0.93
N GLY A 8 -15.25 7.69 2.22
CA GLY A 8 -15.42 6.33 2.72
C GLY A 8 -14.18 5.45 2.61
N ASN A 9 -13.11 5.95 2.02
CA ASN A 9 -11.86 5.19 1.87
C ASN A 9 -10.87 5.56 2.96
N LEU A 10 -10.30 4.55 3.61
CA LEU A 10 -9.28 4.74 4.64
C LEU A 10 -7.94 5.11 4.04
N LYS A 11 -7.72 4.70 2.81
CA LYS A 11 -6.46 4.90 2.11
C LYS A 11 -6.67 4.79 0.61
N ILE A 12 -5.77 5.34 -0.13
CA ILE A 12 -5.91 5.45 -1.58
C ILE A 12 -4.86 4.69 -2.38
N ILE A 13 -3.86 4.11 -1.73
CA ILE A 13 -2.77 3.42 -2.44
C ILE A 13 -2.96 1.90 -2.56
N GLY A 14 -3.98 1.34 -1.91
CA GLY A 14 -4.13 -0.12 -1.81
C GLY A 14 -4.24 -0.82 -3.15
N LYS A 15 -5.05 -0.26 -4.06
CA LYS A 15 -5.21 -0.83 -5.41
C LYS A 15 -3.88 -0.83 -6.16
N ASN A 16 -3.12 0.26 -6.05
CA ASN A 16 -1.84 0.38 -6.75
C ASN A 16 -0.81 -0.58 -6.14
N LEU A 17 -0.78 -0.70 -4.82
CA LEU A 17 0.09 -1.65 -4.15
C LEU A 17 -0.16 -3.06 -4.68
N ARG A 18 -1.43 -3.49 -4.73
CA ARG A 18 -1.80 -4.81 -5.24
C ARG A 18 -1.43 -4.96 -6.70
N LYS A 19 -1.69 -3.95 -7.52
CA LYS A 19 -1.38 -3.95 -8.95
C LYS A 19 0.12 -4.16 -9.18
N PHE A 20 0.96 -3.34 -8.55
CA PHE A 20 2.40 -3.42 -8.75
C PHE A 20 2.98 -4.70 -8.16
N ARG A 21 2.47 -5.16 -7.02
CA ARG A 21 2.88 -6.42 -6.44
C ARG A 21 2.63 -7.58 -7.41
N LYS A 22 1.44 -7.62 -8.01
CA LYS A 22 1.08 -8.65 -8.98
C LYS A 22 1.89 -8.55 -10.26
N GLN A 23 2.14 -7.34 -10.74
CA GLN A 23 2.98 -7.13 -11.93
C GLN A 23 4.39 -7.66 -11.71
N ARG A 24 4.91 -7.53 -10.50
CA ARG A 24 6.24 -8.04 -10.13
C ARG A 24 6.21 -9.52 -9.77
N LYS A 25 5.04 -10.15 -9.77
CA LYS A 25 4.83 -11.56 -9.41
C LYS A 25 5.32 -11.85 -7.99
N ILE A 26 5.06 -10.94 -7.08
CA ILE A 26 5.44 -11.04 -5.66
C ILE A 26 4.21 -11.41 -4.86
N SER A 27 4.28 -12.50 -4.10
CA SER A 27 3.19 -12.92 -3.21
C SER A 27 3.11 -12.01 -1.98
N GLN A 28 2.00 -12.08 -1.26
CA GLN A 28 1.87 -11.33 0.00
C GLN A 28 2.91 -11.77 1.04
N PRO A 29 3.18 -13.06 1.25
CA PRO A 29 4.27 -13.46 2.14
C PRO A 29 5.63 -12.94 1.68
N GLU A 30 5.88 -12.93 0.39
CA GLU A 30 7.17 -12.50 -0.14
C GLU A 30 7.39 -11.00 0.06
N ILE A 31 6.37 -10.17 -0.11
CA ILE A 31 6.54 -8.73 0.13
C ILE A 31 6.81 -8.46 1.61
N CYS A 32 6.19 -9.23 2.51
CA CYS A 32 6.48 -9.12 3.94
C CYS A 32 7.94 -9.42 4.23
N ARG A 33 8.49 -10.45 3.61
CA ARG A 33 9.89 -10.82 3.77
C ARG A 33 10.83 -9.73 3.23
N LYS A 34 10.50 -9.16 2.07
CA LYS A 34 11.29 -8.08 1.48
C LYS A 34 11.26 -6.83 2.36
N LEU A 35 10.12 -6.50 2.92
CA LEU A 35 9.98 -5.36 3.84
C LEU A 35 10.82 -5.59 5.10
N ASP A 36 10.79 -6.81 5.64
CA ASP A 36 11.55 -7.16 6.84
C ASP A 36 13.05 -6.95 6.62
N LEU A 37 13.54 -7.25 5.43
CA LEU A 37 14.97 -7.06 5.10
C LEU A 37 15.40 -5.59 5.13
N ILE A 38 14.48 -4.65 5.01
CA ILE A 38 14.78 -3.23 5.10
C ILE A 38 14.27 -2.62 6.42
N GLY A 39 13.93 -3.47 7.37
CA GLY A 39 13.58 -3.03 8.74
C GLY A 39 12.12 -2.67 8.96
N VAL A 40 11.23 -3.05 8.05
CA VAL A 40 9.80 -2.74 8.17
C VAL A 40 9.04 -4.04 8.41
N THR A 41 8.50 -4.20 9.61
CA THR A 41 7.76 -5.41 9.98
C THR A 41 6.29 -5.25 9.58
N MET A 42 5.83 -6.15 8.70
CA MET A 42 4.42 -6.27 8.34
C MET A 42 4.05 -7.73 8.23
N TYR A 43 2.81 -8.03 8.57
CA TYR A 43 2.25 -9.38 8.47
C TYR A 43 1.38 -9.48 7.21
N ILE A 44 1.09 -10.71 6.80
CA ILE A 44 0.24 -10.95 5.61
C ILE A 44 -1.13 -10.27 5.78
N SER A 45 -1.69 -10.31 7.00
CA SER A 45 -2.96 -9.64 7.29
C SER A 45 -2.88 -8.14 7.07
N ASP A 46 -1.74 -7.51 7.39
CA ASP A 46 -1.54 -6.08 7.16
C ASP A 46 -1.58 -5.78 5.66
N ILE A 47 -0.87 -6.57 4.86
CA ILE A 47 -0.82 -6.37 3.41
C ILE A 47 -2.22 -6.53 2.82
N TYR A 48 -2.94 -7.57 3.22
CA TYR A 48 -4.31 -7.81 2.78
C TYR A 48 -5.20 -6.61 3.10
N GLU A 49 -5.17 -6.14 4.33
CA GLU A 49 -6.03 -5.02 4.76
C GLU A 49 -5.68 -3.72 4.04
N ILE A 50 -4.39 -3.49 3.80
CA ILE A 50 -3.94 -2.31 3.05
C ILE A 50 -4.44 -2.37 1.62
N GLU A 51 -4.30 -3.52 0.96
CA GLU A 51 -4.70 -3.69 -0.44
C GLU A 51 -6.20 -3.50 -0.63
N TYR A 52 -7.00 -3.84 0.36
CA TYR A 52 -8.46 -3.69 0.31
C TYR A 52 -8.98 -2.43 1.00
N GLY A 53 -8.08 -1.50 1.36
CA GLY A 53 -8.46 -0.20 1.88
C GLY A 53 -8.97 -0.22 3.31
N LYS A 54 -8.66 -1.27 4.08
CA LYS A 54 -9.15 -1.44 5.45
C LYS A 54 -8.16 -1.00 6.52
N LYS A 55 -6.95 -0.64 6.13
CA LYS A 55 -5.91 -0.24 7.07
C LYS A 55 -5.12 0.93 6.52
N THR A 56 -4.81 1.90 7.38
CA THR A 56 -3.99 3.05 7.01
C THR A 56 -2.54 2.66 6.85
N VAL A 57 -1.81 3.45 6.07
CA VAL A 57 -0.38 3.24 5.81
C VAL A 57 0.39 4.43 6.36
N LYS A 58 1.42 4.16 7.14
CA LYS A 58 2.32 5.20 7.63
C LYS A 58 3.22 5.67 6.49
N ASP A 59 3.71 6.90 6.56
CA ASP A 59 4.50 7.47 5.48
C ASP A 59 5.75 6.64 5.17
N PHE A 60 6.45 6.16 6.19
CA PHE A 60 7.64 5.33 5.97
C PHE A 60 7.29 3.98 5.35
N GLU A 61 6.07 3.48 5.61
CA GLU A 61 5.61 2.22 5.01
C GLU A 61 5.34 2.42 3.53
N ALA A 62 4.75 3.55 3.14
CA ALA A 62 4.52 3.86 1.73
C ALA A 62 5.83 3.90 0.96
N LEU A 63 6.84 4.56 1.51
CA LEU A 63 8.16 4.61 0.90
C LEU A 63 8.81 3.22 0.83
N ALA A 64 8.63 2.41 1.88
CA ALA A 64 9.15 1.05 1.91
C ALA A 64 8.55 0.19 0.79
N PHE A 65 7.25 0.31 0.53
CA PHE A 65 6.62 -0.39 -0.60
C PHE A 65 7.29 0.00 -1.93
N CYS A 66 7.55 1.28 -2.12
CA CYS A 66 8.24 1.74 -3.33
C CYS A 66 9.61 1.10 -3.47
N LYS A 67 10.36 1.00 -2.38
CA LYS A 67 11.69 0.40 -2.39
C LYS A 67 11.66 -1.08 -2.77
N VAL A 68 10.78 -1.86 -2.12
CA VAL A 68 10.74 -3.31 -2.36
C VAL A 68 10.09 -3.67 -3.69
N LEU A 69 9.23 -2.81 -4.23
CA LEU A 69 8.59 -3.02 -5.52
C LEU A 69 9.36 -2.36 -6.66
N ASN A 70 10.35 -1.55 -6.34
CA ASN A 70 11.14 -0.78 -7.31
C ASN A 70 10.23 0.10 -8.19
N ILE A 71 9.41 0.89 -7.54
CA ILE A 71 8.52 1.87 -8.18
C ILE A 71 8.72 3.23 -7.52
N SER A 72 8.25 4.28 -8.20
CA SER A 72 8.30 5.64 -7.65
C SER A 72 7.08 5.90 -6.75
N LEU A 73 7.16 6.96 -5.96
CA LEU A 73 5.99 7.43 -5.20
C LEU A 73 4.87 7.86 -6.16
N ASP A 74 5.23 8.45 -7.28
CA ASP A 74 4.23 8.83 -8.30
C ASP A 74 3.47 7.60 -8.80
N ASP A 75 4.18 6.48 -9.01
CA ASP A 75 3.53 5.22 -9.39
C ASP A 75 2.56 4.75 -8.31
N LEU A 76 3.01 4.75 -7.05
CA LEU A 76 2.20 4.26 -5.95
C LEU A 76 0.93 5.10 -5.76
N TYR A 77 1.00 6.39 -6.02
CA TYR A 77 -0.13 7.31 -5.87
C TYR A 77 -0.83 7.63 -7.19
N SER A 78 -0.49 6.91 -8.27
CA SER A 78 -1.10 7.17 -9.58
C SER A 78 -2.60 6.87 -9.57
N ASN A 79 -3.36 7.66 -10.34
CA ASN A 79 -4.81 7.49 -10.51
C ASN A 79 -5.58 7.54 -9.19
N THR A 80 -5.10 8.33 -8.25
CA THR A 80 -5.77 8.48 -6.95
C THR A 80 -6.71 9.69 -6.89
N GLU A 81 -6.71 10.54 -7.91
CA GLU A 81 -7.59 11.70 -7.97
C GLU A 81 -9.06 11.31 -7.95
N GLU A 82 -9.41 10.11 -8.41
CA GLU A 82 -10.78 9.61 -8.40
C GLU A 82 -11.37 9.50 -6.99
N TYR A 83 -10.52 9.45 -5.96
CA TYR A 83 -10.99 9.37 -4.57
C TYR A 83 -11.42 10.72 -4.02
N TYR A 84 -11.09 11.81 -4.69
CA TYR A 84 -11.50 13.15 -4.28
C TYR A 84 -12.79 13.55 -4.99
N GLU A 85 -13.64 14.28 -4.29
CA GLU A 85 -14.84 14.84 -4.93
C GLU A 85 -14.47 16.04 -5.78
N ALA A 86 -15.14 16.15 -6.91
CA ALA A 86 -14.98 17.29 -7.82
C ALA A 86 -15.47 18.59 -7.19
#